data_ae5660a9db491dc34cf9774d26895dc4
#
_entry.id   ae5660a9db491dc34cf9774d26895dc4
#
_cell.length_a   1.000
_cell.length_b   1.000
_cell.length_c   1.000
_cell.angle_alpha   90.00
_cell.angle_beta   90.00
_cell.angle_gamma   90.00
#
_symmetry.space_group_name_H-M   'P 1'
#
loop_
_entity.id
_entity.type
_entity.pdbx_description
1 polymer ?
#
loop_
_entity_poly.entity_id
_entity_poly.type
_entity_poly.pdbx_seq_one_letter_code
_entity_poly.pdbx_strand_id
1 'polypeptide(L)'
;MDLDELAAVYSQWAHAVSVLTEARFFQGSLDDLLAWRKRVQLPLLRKDILVDPYEVIEARWFGADAVLLMLSVLADEVYRDCLGLARELGLDAISEVHDERELERALRLGAECIGINNRDLKTMTVDLGTTPLMASRIPPEIPVLSESGIENRGDILSLGPHVDGFLIGSALMRARRPDLLARMLRRGAIKICGLTRAQDAQAAWRLGATHGGLNLAPGSPRRLDLETARAIRLAAPLEWVGIFQDPEPDFVLDAVHRLELAAIQLHGGESRAFIEALRSRLPAGVSIWKALPWDHVPVFASDFAADRLVLDSRTATRFGGTGVPLDPARARSWPDLQETIVAGGIDHENIDTALALSPWMIDVNSGVETSPGVKDLQKLTRLFSRLDTFPPRRGQEP
;
A
#
# COMPACT_ATOMS: atom_id res chain seq x y z
N MET A 1 -6.51 -14.87 9.39
CA MET A 1 -7.64 -14.15 8.76
C MET A 1 -8.48 -15.22 8.08
N ASP A 2 -9.76 -15.27 8.37
CA ASP A 2 -10.67 -16.17 7.69
C ASP A 2 -11.10 -15.62 6.31
N LEU A 3 -11.86 -16.40 5.53
CA LEU A 3 -12.27 -16.01 4.19
C LEU A 3 -13.22 -14.80 4.17
N ASP A 4 -14.06 -14.65 5.20
CA ASP A 4 -15.01 -13.53 5.29
C ASP A 4 -14.28 -12.22 5.60
N GLU A 5 -13.29 -12.26 6.49
CA GLU A 5 -12.41 -11.11 6.76
C GLU A 5 -11.60 -10.70 5.52
N LEU A 6 -11.05 -11.69 4.80
CA LEU A 6 -10.27 -11.43 3.58
C LEU A 6 -11.14 -10.86 2.46
N ALA A 7 -12.37 -11.37 2.31
CA ALA A 7 -13.35 -10.87 1.34
C ALA A 7 -13.75 -9.42 1.63
N ALA A 8 -13.90 -9.06 2.91
CA ALA A 8 -14.18 -7.68 3.31
C ALA A 8 -13.00 -6.73 2.95
N VAL A 9 -11.76 -7.18 3.17
CA VAL A 9 -10.56 -6.41 2.78
C VAL A 9 -10.51 -6.23 1.27
N TYR A 10 -10.67 -7.31 0.49
CA TYR A 10 -10.58 -7.24 -0.97
C TYR A 10 -11.73 -6.44 -1.58
N SER A 11 -12.95 -6.57 -1.07
CA SER A 11 -14.10 -5.77 -1.52
C SER A 11 -13.87 -4.26 -1.37
N GLN A 12 -13.05 -3.85 -0.41
CA GLN A 12 -12.73 -2.44 -0.17
C GLN A 12 -11.51 -1.96 -0.95
N TRP A 13 -10.49 -2.82 -1.16
CA TRP A 13 -9.16 -2.37 -1.62
C TRP A 13 -8.74 -2.94 -2.97
N ALA A 14 -9.37 -4.00 -3.46
CA ALA A 14 -9.08 -4.59 -4.76
C ALA A 14 -10.12 -4.16 -5.81
N HIS A 15 -9.76 -4.31 -7.09
CA HIS A 15 -10.68 -4.13 -8.22
C HIS A 15 -11.18 -5.46 -8.76
N ALA A 16 -10.43 -6.54 -8.54
CA ALA A 16 -10.76 -7.92 -8.88
C ALA A 16 -10.07 -8.86 -7.89
N VAL A 17 -10.50 -10.11 -7.83
CA VAL A 17 -9.90 -11.14 -6.99
C VAL A 17 -9.40 -12.28 -7.86
N SER A 18 -8.13 -12.65 -7.70
CA SER A 18 -7.55 -13.83 -8.33
C SER A 18 -7.64 -15.01 -7.37
N VAL A 19 -8.32 -16.07 -7.80
CA VAL A 19 -8.56 -17.27 -7.00
C VAL A 19 -7.77 -18.42 -7.61
N LEU A 20 -6.83 -18.99 -6.83
CA LEU A 20 -6.12 -20.21 -7.22
C LEU A 20 -7.08 -21.40 -7.16
N THR A 21 -7.18 -22.15 -8.26
CA THR A 21 -8.05 -23.34 -8.35
C THR A 21 -7.27 -24.61 -8.70
N GLU A 22 -5.98 -24.50 -8.99
CA GLU A 22 -5.12 -25.62 -9.25
C GLU A 22 -4.81 -26.37 -7.93
N ALA A 23 -5.09 -27.68 -7.88
CA ALA A 23 -5.06 -28.46 -6.65
C ALA A 23 -3.69 -28.99 -6.28
N ARG A 24 -2.87 -29.37 -7.29
CA ARG A 24 -1.64 -30.13 -7.07
C ARG A 24 -0.49 -29.26 -6.55
N PHE A 25 -0.32 -28.06 -7.14
CA PHE A 25 0.80 -27.17 -6.86
C PHE A 25 0.41 -26.01 -5.92
N PHE A 26 -0.85 -25.56 -6.01
CA PHE A 26 -1.31 -24.39 -5.29
C PHE A 26 -2.39 -24.67 -4.24
N GLN A 27 -2.81 -25.95 -4.10
CA GLN A 27 -3.79 -26.41 -3.12
C GLN A 27 -5.14 -25.67 -3.20
N GLY A 28 -5.49 -25.16 -4.39
CA GLY A 28 -6.75 -24.51 -4.67
C GLY A 28 -7.82 -25.50 -5.15
N SER A 29 -9.04 -24.99 -5.31
CA SER A 29 -10.16 -25.77 -5.84
C SER A 29 -11.21 -24.89 -6.51
N LEU A 30 -12.06 -25.49 -7.36
CA LEU A 30 -13.22 -24.79 -7.91
C LEU A 30 -14.24 -24.41 -6.82
N ASP A 31 -14.28 -25.15 -5.73
CA ASP A 31 -15.10 -24.79 -4.57
C ASP A 31 -14.64 -23.48 -3.91
N ASP A 32 -13.34 -23.18 -3.94
CA ASP A 32 -12.84 -21.87 -3.48
C ASP A 32 -13.36 -20.75 -4.36
N LEU A 33 -13.41 -20.94 -5.68
CA LEU A 33 -13.99 -19.94 -6.59
C LEU A 33 -15.46 -19.66 -6.28
N LEU A 34 -16.26 -20.72 -6.04
CA LEU A 34 -17.65 -20.59 -5.58
C LEU A 34 -17.75 -19.90 -4.22
N ALA A 35 -16.84 -20.21 -3.30
CA ALA A 35 -16.82 -19.60 -1.98
C ALA A 35 -16.54 -18.09 -2.07
N TRP A 36 -15.62 -17.66 -2.93
CA TRP A 36 -15.37 -16.26 -3.23
C TRP A 36 -16.57 -15.59 -3.90
N ARG A 37 -17.19 -16.23 -4.92
CA ARG A 37 -18.35 -15.67 -5.62
C ARG A 37 -19.52 -15.33 -4.70
N LYS A 38 -19.73 -16.14 -3.66
CA LYS A 38 -20.78 -15.90 -2.65
C LYS A 38 -20.50 -14.69 -1.75
N ARG A 39 -19.25 -14.22 -1.67
CA ARG A 39 -18.80 -13.18 -0.72
C ARG A 39 -18.51 -11.82 -1.35
N VAL A 40 -18.15 -11.79 -2.61
CA VAL A 40 -17.76 -10.54 -3.29
C VAL A 40 -18.55 -10.32 -4.58
N GLN A 41 -18.75 -9.05 -4.91
CA GLN A 41 -19.30 -8.63 -6.20
C GLN A 41 -18.21 -8.25 -7.20
N LEU A 42 -16.95 -8.29 -6.77
CA LEU A 42 -15.80 -8.00 -7.63
C LEU A 42 -15.65 -9.06 -8.73
N PRO A 43 -15.07 -8.70 -9.90
CA PRO A 43 -14.65 -9.68 -10.89
C PRO A 43 -13.72 -10.74 -10.30
N LEU A 44 -13.91 -12.00 -10.68
CA LEU A 44 -13.11 -13.14 -10.24
C LEU A 44 -12.31 -13.72 -11.40
N LEU A 45 -10.99 -13.78 -11.22
CA LEU A 45 -10.10 -14.50 -12.12
C LEU A 45 -9.92 -15.94 -11.60
N ARG A 46 -10.26 -16.95 -12.43
CA ARG A 46 -9.77 -18.31 -12.23
C ARG A 46 -8.28 -18.36 -12.56
N LYS A 47 -7.44 -18.42 -11.54
CA LYS A 47 -5.99 -18.57 -11.70
C LYS A 47 -5.64 -20.05 -11.58
N ASP A 48 -5.46 -20.66 -12.74
CA ASP A 48 -5.23 -22.10 -12.92
C ASP A 48 -4.25 -22.35 -14.07
N ILE A 49 -3.81 -23.58 -14.23
CA ILE A 49 -3.03 -24.06 -15.39
C ILE A 49 -4.00 -24.74 -16.36
N LEU A 50 -4.75 -23.93 -17.11
CA LEU A 50 -5.72 -24.45 -18.06
C LEU A 50 -5.01 -25.10 -19.25
N VAL A 51 -5.45 -26.29 -19.65
CA VAL A 51 -4.88 -27.08 -20.75
C VAL A 51 -5.91 -27.54 -21.78
N ASP A 52 -7.21 -27.39 -21.48
CA ASP A 52 -8.31 -27.83 -22.32
C ASP A 52 -9.42 -26.74 -22.35
N PRO A 53 -10.04 -26.45 -23.53
CA PRO A 53 -11.16 -25.51 -23.64
C PRO A 53 -12.33 -25.81 -22.70
N TYR A 54 -12.57 -27.07 -22.34
CA TYR A 54 -13.61 -27.43 -21.37
C TYR A 54 -13.44 -26.74 -20.02
N GLU A 55 -12.20 -26.49 -19.61
CA GLU A 55 -11.90 -25.81 -18.33
C GLU A 55 -12.31 -24.32 -18.35
N VAL A 56 -12.47 -23.72 -19.54
CA VAL A 56 -13.03 -22.37 -19.69
C VAL A 56 -14.55 -22.39 -19.41
N ILE A 57 -15.25 -23.49 -19.82
CA ILE A 57 -16.66 -23.69 -19.50
C ILE A 57 -16.83 -23.86 -18.00
N GLU A 58 -15.98 -24.68 -17.38
CA GLU A 58 -15.98 -24.84 -15.92
C GLU A 58 -15.77 -23.50 -15.20
N ALA A 59 -14.81 -22.68 -15.63
CA ALA A 59 -14.55 -21.38 -15.03
C ALA A 59 -15.84 -20.53 -15.00
N ARG A 60 -16.55 -20.46 -16.12
CA ARG A 60 -17.84 -19.74 -16.21
C ARG A 60 -18.89 -20.33 -15.28
N TRP A 61 -19.02 -21.65 -15.28
CA TRP A 61 -19.98 -22.38 -14.43
C TRP A 61 -19.77 -22.12 -12.94
N PHE A 62 -18.50 -22.09 -12.51
CA PHE A 62 -18.11 -21.83 -11.13
C PHE A 62 -18.03 -20.33 -10.76
N GLY A 63 -18.43 -19.44 -11.68
CA GLY A 63 -18.65 -18.03 -11.39
C GLY A 63 -17.42 -17.14 -11.61
N ALA A 64 -16.46 -17.56 -12.41
CA ALA A 64 -15.38 -16.69 -12.87
C ALA A 64 -15.93 -15.62 -13.85
N ASP A 65 -15.26 -14.48 -13.86
CA ASP A 65 -15.44 -13.42 -14.84
C ASP A 65 -14.24 -13.36 -15.81
N ALA A 66 -13.12 -13.97 -15.43
CA ALA A 66 -11.91 -14.06 -16.24
C ALA A 66 -11.19 -15.39 -16.05
N VAL A 67 -10.37 -15.77 -17.04
CA VAL A 67 -9.48 -16.93 -17.02
C VAL A 67 -8.05 -16.54 -17.34
N LEU A 68 -7.09 -17.34 -16.84
CA LEU A 68 -5.67 -17.21 -17.14
C LEU A 68 -5.31 -18.19 -18.27
N LEU A 69 -4.70 -17.69 -19.34
CA LEU A 69 -4.19 -18.49 -20.46
C LEU A 69 -2.66 -18.35 -20.53
N MET A 70 -1.95 -19.39 -20.11
CA MET A 70 -0.47 -19.39 -20.04
C MET A 70 0.16 -19.75 -21.36
N LEU A 71 0.89 -18.82 -22.01
CA LEU A 71 1.59 -19.07 -23.28
C LEU A 71 2.73 -20.08 -23.13
N SER A 72 3.28 -20.23 -21.94
CA SER A 72 4.30 -21.24 -21.62
C SER A 72 3.78 -22.69 -21.65
N VAL A 73 2.45 -22.86 -21.51
CA VAL A 73 1.80 -24.19 -21.41
C VAL A 73 1.01 -24.52 -22.67
N LEU A 74 0.25 -23.56 -23.20
CA LEU A 74 -0.71 -23.80 -24.27
C LEU A 74 -0.06 -23.82 -25.65
N ALA A 75 -0.41 -24.83 -26.47
CA ALA A 75 -0.15 -24.80 -27.91
C ALA A 75 -1.04 -23.75 -28.58
N ASP A 76 -0.62 -23.20 -29.74
CA ASP A 76 -1.30 -22.12 -30.43
C ASP A 76 -2.78 -22.43 -30.76
N GLU A 77 -3.10 -23.70 -31.11
CA GLU A 77 -4.47 -24.12 -31.42
C GLU A 77 -5.33 -24.11 -30.16
N VAL A 78 -4.88 -24.73 -29.07
CA VAL A 78 -5.62 -24.80 -27.83
C VAL A 78 -5.80 -23.40 -27.22
N TYR A 79 -4.78 -22.54 -27.32
CA TYR A 79 -4.89 -21.15 -26.88
C TYR A 79 -5.99 -20.41 -27.64
N ARG A 80 -6.06 -20.55 -29.00
CA ARG A 80 -7.12 -19.91 -29.79
C ARG A 80 -8.52 -20.43 -29.43
N ASP A 81 -8.63 -21.74 -29.20
CA ASP A 81 -9.91 -22.36 -28.82
C ASP A 81 -10.35 -21.86 -27.45
N CYS A 82 -9.44 -21.80 -26.46
CA CYS A 82 -9.74 -21.25 -25.14
C CYS A 82 -10.11 -19.77 -25.21
N LEU A 83 -9.36 -18.95 -25.96
CA LEU A 83 -9.65 -17.52 -26.12
C LEU A 83 -10.99 -17.29 -26.84
N GLY A 84 -11.28 -18.03 -27.90
CA GLY A 84 -12.54 -17.98 -28.62
C GLY A 84 -13.72 -18.33 -27.72
N LEU A 85 -13.59 -19.42 -26.97
CA LEU A 85 -14.62 -19.87 -26.05
C LEU A 85 -14.84 -18.91 -24.87
N ALA A 86 -13.77 -18.31 -24.35
CA ALA A 86 -13.88 -17.25 -23.33
C ALA A 86 -14.73 -16.08 -23.82
N ARG A 87 -14.49 -15.59 -25.03
CA ARG A 87 -15.30 -14.54 -25.69
C ARG A 87 -16.76 -14.95 -25.84
N GLU A 88 -17.03 -16.17 -26.30
CA GLU A 88 -18.41 -16.68 -26.46
C GLU A 88 -19.17 -16.75 -25.16
N LEU A 89 -18.46 -17.08 -24.07
CA LEU A 89 -19.04 -17.17 -22.72
C LEU A 89 -19.05 -15.86 -21.94
N GLY A 90 -18.53 -14.77 -22.51
CA GLY A 90 -18.44 -13.47 -21.86
C GLY A 90 -17.46 -13.45 -20.70
N LEU A 91 -16.34 -14.18 -20.82
CA LEU A 91 -15.20 -14.15 -19.92
C LEU A 91 -14.08 -13.31 -20.53
N ASP A 92 -13.39 -12.53 -19.70
CA ASP A 92 -12.11 -11.95 -20.08
C ASP A 92 -11.00 -13.02 -20.03
N ALA A 93 -9.95 -12.84 -20.84
CA ALA A 93 -8.80 -13.73 -20.83
C ALA A 93 -7.50 -12.95 -20.60
N ILE A 94 -6.79 -13.26 -19.53
CA ILE A 94 -5.45 -12.75 -19.28
C ILE A 94 -4.45 -13.73 -19.89
N SER A 95 -3.68 -13.25 -20.88
CA SER A 95 -2.63 -14.02 -21.56
C SER A 95 -1.32 -13.84 -20.82
N GLU A 96 -0.93 -14.83 -20.01
CA GLU A 96 0.28 -14.78 -19.20
C GLU A 96 1.52 -15.09 -20.04
N VAL A 97 2.52 -14.22 -19.98
CA VAL A 97 3.78 -14.31 -20.71
C VAL A 97 4.98 -14.10 -19.77
N HIS A 98 6.09 -14.82 -20.04
CA HIS A 98 7.31 -14.81 -19.24
C HIS A 98 8.52 -14.27 -19.99
N ASP A 99 8.48 -14.28 -21.32
CA ASP A 99 9.56 -13.82 -22.17
C ASP A 99 9.04 -13.14 -23.46
N GLU A 100 9.95 -12.53 -24.22
CA GLU A 100 9.63 -11.85 -25.46
C GLU A 100 9.02 -12.79 -26.53
N ARG A 101 9.43 -14.04 -26.56
CA ARG A 101 8.94 -15.03 -27.52
C ARG A 101 7.48 -15.39 -27.23
N GLU A 102 7.13 -15.55 -25.96
CA GLU A 102 5.75 -15.79 -25.54
C GLU A 102 4.88 -14.55 -25.82
N LEU A 103 5.41 -13.33 -25.56
CA LEU A 103 4.73 -12.08 -25.89
C LEU A 103 4.43 -11.97 -27.40
N GLU A 104 5.40 -12.21 -28.26
CA GLU A 104 5.19 -12.18 -29.72
C GLU A 104 4.13 -13.21 -30.17
N ARG A 105 4.11 -14.38 -29.52
CA ARG A 105 3.05 -15.38 -29.77
C ARG A 105 1.68 -14.88 -29.33
N ALA A 106 1.57 -14.34 -28.12
CA ALA A 106 0.31 -13.81 -27.58
C ALA A 106 -0.29 -12.73 -28.48
N LEU A 107 0.53 -11.75 -28.90
CA LEU A 107 0.10 -10.67 -29.79
C LEU A 107 -0.34 -11.22 -31.16
N ARG A 108 0.39 -12.13 -31.76
CA ARG A 108 0.04 -12.78 -33.05
C ARG A 108 -1.27 -13.58 -32.94
N LEU A 109 -1.54 -14.18 -31.79
CA LEU A 109 -2.74 -14.98 -31.55
C LEU A 109 -3.96 -14.15 -31.12
N GLY A 110 -3.81 -12.83 -31.00
CA GLY A 110 -4.90 -11.90 -30.73
C GLY A 110 -5.26 -11.79 -29.25
N ALA A 111 -4.27 -11.83 -28.37
CA ALA A 111 -4.44 -11.57 -26.94
C ALA A 111 -5.08 -10.19 -26.71
N GLU A 112 -6.03 -10.11 -25.78
CA GLU A 112 -6.81 -8.91 -25.44
C GLU A 112 -6.37 -8.26 -24.15
N CYS A 113 -5.67 -8.98 -23.28
CA CYS A 113 -5.03 -8.52 -22.06
C CYS A 113 -3.75 -9.33 -21.83
N ILE A 114 -2.65 -8.68 -21.52
CA ILE A 114 -1.36 -9.33 -21.27
C ILE A 114 -1.03 -9.28 -19.78
N GLY A 115 -0.77 -10.44 -19.19
CA GLY A 115 -0.16 -10.59 -17.88
C GLY A 115 1.35 -10.85 -18.01
N ILE A 116 2.19 -9.90 -17.61
CA ILE A 116 3.64 -10.08 -17.60
C ILE A 116 4.03 -10.66 -16.26
N ASN A 117 4.47 -11.94 -16.26
CA ASN A 117 4.91 -12.60 -15.04
C ASN A 117 6.41 -12.38 -14.84
N ASN A 118 6.75 -11.62 -13.77
CA ASN A 118 8.15 -11.35 -13.39
C ASN A 118 8.85 -12.58 -12.80
N ARG A 119 8.16 -13.71 -12.61
CA ARG A 119 8.73 -14.94 -12.10
C ARG A 119 9.07 -15.89 -13.25
N ASP A 120 10.33 -16.23 -13.38
CA ASP A 120 10.75 -17.34 -14.23
C ASP A 120 10.32 -18.67 -13.60
N LEU A 121 9.43 -19.41 -14.27
CA LEU A 121 8.87 -20.66 -13.75
C LEU A 121 9.91 -21.82 -13.72
N LYS A 122 11.03 -21.69 -14.40
CA LYS A 122 12.10 -22.71 -14.42
C LYS A 122 13.06 -22.55 -13.25
N THR A 123 13.43 -21.31 -12.95
CA THR A 123 14.39 -20.97 -11.89
C THR A 123 13.71 -20.51 -10.60
N MET A 124 12.42 -20.16 -10.66
CA MET A 124 11.63 -19.55 -9.58
C MET A 124 12.16 -18.19 -9.11
N THR A 125 13.09 -17.59 -9.85
CA THR A 125 13.59 -16.23 -9.57
C THR A 125 12.60 -15.18 -10.03
N VAL A 126 12.61 -14.02 -9.37
CA VAL A 126 11.75 -12.88 -9.69
C VAL A 126 12.63 -11.71 -10.13
N ASP A 127 12.32 -11.11 -11.28
CA ASP A 127 12.97 -9.92 -11.80
C ASP A 127 11.91 -8.89 -12.25
N LEU A 128 11.74 -7.82 -11.49
CA LEU A 128 10.80 -6.75 -11.82
C LEU A 128 11.19 -5.97 -13.10
N GLY A 129 12.44 -6.08 -13.57
CA GLY A 129 12.90 -5.52 -14.84
C GLY A 129 12.22 -6.15 -16.06
N THR A 130 11.64 -7.34 -15.93
CA THR A 130 10.89 -8.03 -16.99
C THR A 130 9.68 -7.18 -17.46
N THR A 131 8.94 -6.61 -16.53
CA THR A 131 7.75 -5.82 -16.86
C THR A 131 8.03 -4.60 -17.76
N PRO A 132 8.92 -3.64 -17.42
CA PRO A 132 9.17 -2.49 -18.29
C PRO A 132 9.79 -2.87 -19.65
N LEU A 133 10.59 -3.92 -19.70
CA LEU A 133 11.17 -4.40 -20.94
C LEU A 133 10.11 -4.90 -21.91
N MET A 134 9.18 -5.75 -21.45
CA MET A 134 8.15 -6.35 -22.28
C MET A 134 6.98 -5.37 -22.56
N ALA A 135 6.58 -4.60 -21.57
CA ALA A 135 5.47 -3.66 -21.70
C ALA A 135 5.69 -2.60 -22.81
N SER A 136 6.95 -2.23 -23.06
CA SER A 136 7.30 -1.28 -24.13
C SER A 136 6.99 -1.78 -25.55
N ARG A 137 6.77 -3.07 -25.70
CA ARG A 137 6.48 -3.74 -26.99
C ARG A 137 5.00 -4.06 -27.20
N ILE A 138 4.17 -3.81 -26.18
CA ILE A 138 2.73 -4.09 -26.22
C ILE A 138 1.99 -2.84 -26.74
N PRO A 139 1.12 -2.98 -27.75
CA PRO A 139 0.29 -1.89 -28.25
C PRO A 139 -0.49 -1.21 -27.10
N PRO A 140 -0.65 0.13 -27.11
CA PRO A 140 -1.26 0.88 -26.02
C PRO A 140 -2.72 0.51 -25.75
N GLU A 141 -3.43 -0.01 -26.75
CA GLU A 141 -4.81 -0.46 -26.64
C GLU A 141 -5.00 -1.78 -25.90
N ILE A 142 -3.92 -2.57 -25.72
CA ILE A 142 -3.97 -3.84 -24.99
C ILE A 142 -3.61 -3.59 -23.52
N PRO A 143 -4.53 -3.84 -22.58
CA PRO A 143 -4.25 -3.73 -21.15
C PRO A 143 -3.11 -4.65 -20.71
N VAL A 144 -2.27 -4.13 -19.81
CA VAL A 144 -1.11 -4.85 -19.28
C VAL A 144 -1.18 -4.95 -17.77
N LEU A 145 -1.04 -6.16 -17.25
CA LEU A 145 -0.87 -6.43 -15.83
C LEU A 145 0.56 -6.87 -15.54
N SER A 146 1.12 -6.44 -14.41
CA SER A 146 2.38 -6.98 -13.87
C SER A 146 2.06 -7.98 -12.76
N GLU A 147 2.66 -9.15 -12.85
CA GLU A 147 2.44 -10.26 -11.93
C GLU A 147 3.74 -10.69 -11.26
N SER A 148 3.66 -11.17 -10.04
CA SER A 148 4.77 -11.64 -9.20
C SER A 148 5.78 -10.57 -8.78
N GLY A 149 6.24 -10.67 -7.53
CA GLY A 149 7.34 -9.85 -7.01
C GLY A 149 6.97 -8.47 -6.49
N ILE A 150 5.72 -8.04 -6.62
CA ILE A 150 5.26 -6.76 -6.08
C ILE A 150 5.03 -6.94 -4.57
N GLU A 151 5.82 -6.25 -3.75
CA GLU A 151 5.81 -6.39 -2.30
C GLU A 151 5.46 -5.10 -1.56
N ASN A 152 5.72 -3.95 -2.17
CA ASN A 152 5.55 -2.64 -1.53
C ASN A 152 5.08 -1.56 -2.52
N ARG A 153 4.80 -0.37 -2.00
CA ARG A 153 4.35 0.77 -2.81
C ARG A 153 5.44 1.26 -3.77
N GLY A 154 6.71 1.13 -3.44
CA GLY A 154 7.83 1.50 -4.31
C GLY A 154 7.82 0.70 -5.61
N ASP A 155 7.56 -0.62 -5.52
CA ASP A 155 7.42 -1.48 -6.72
C ASP A 155 6.26 -1.00 -7.59
N ILE A 156 5.11 -0.67 -6.99
CA ILE A 156 3.94 -0.14 -7.70
C ILE A 156 4.25 1.19 -8.41
N LEU A 157 4.94 2.11 -7.73
CA LEU A 157 5.31 3.40 -8.33
C LEU A 157 6.36 3.26 -9.44
N SER A 158 7.28 2.31 -9.30
CA SER A 158 8.29 2.01 -10.32
C SER A 158 7.68 1.40 -11.58
N LEU A 159 6.77 0.44 -11.42
CA LEU A 159 6.16 -0.30 -12.54
C LEU A 159 4.92 0.39 -13.13
N GLY A 160 4.23 1.21 -12.34
CA GLY A 160 2.97 1.87 -12.73
C GLY A 160 3.00 2.60 -14.08
N PRO A 161 4.09 3.33 -14.44
CA PRO A 161 4.20 3.95 -15.77
C PRO A 161 4.17 2.99 -16.96
N HIS A 162 4.30 1.69 -16.73
CA HIS A 162 4.41 0.65 -17.77
C HIS A 162 3.18 -0.24 -17.87
N VAL A 163 2.29 -0.25 -16.85
CA VAL A 163 1.18 -1.21 -16.77
C VAL A 163 -0.13 -0.54 -16.37
N ASP A 164 -1.25 -1.21 -16.63
CA ASP A 164 -2.60 -0.76 -16.27
C ASP A 164 -3.05 -1.33 -14.92
N GLY A 165 -2.36 -2.38 -14.44
CA GLY A 165 -2.70 -3.01 -13.16
C GLY A 165 -1.66 -3.99 -12.65
N PHE A 166 -1.94 -4.54 -11.46
CA PHE A 166 -1.06 -5.47 -10.75
C PHE A 166 -1.83 -6.66 -10.24
N LEU A 167 -1.25 -7.85 -10.36
CA LEU A 167 -1.73 -9.06 -9.70
C LEU A 167 -0.81 -9.38 -8.52
N ILE A 168 -1.33 -9.21 -7.29
CA ILE A 168 -0.57 -9.30 -6.04
C ILE A 168 -1.21 -10.34 -5.13
N GLY A 169 -0.52 -11.44 -4.89
CA GLY A 169 -1.01 -12.51 -3.99
C GLY A 169 -0.07 -12.75 -2.82
N SER A 170 1.16 -13.20 -3.12
CA SER A 170 2.11 -13.68 -2.11
C SER A 170 2.43 -12.67 -1.00
N ALA A 171 2.57 -11.38 -1.34
CA ALA A 171 2.82 -10.33 -0.37
C ALA A 171 1.65 -10.19 0.62
N LEU A 172 0.41 -10.15 0.11
CA LEU A 172 -0.80 -10.05 0.94
C LEU A 172 -0.98 -11.26 1.85
N MET A 173 -0.74 -12.47 1.31
CA MET A 173 -0.91 -13.73 2.08
C MET A 173 0.16 -13.94 3.16
N ARG A 174 1.38 -13.38 2.97
CA ARG A 174 2.44 -13.40 4.00
C ARG A 174 2.32 -12.29 5.03
N ALA A 175 1.56 -11.24 4.73
CA ALA A 175 1.45 -10.09 5.62
C ALA A 175 0.73 -10.45 6.93
N ARG A 176 1.28 -10.00 8.05
CA ARG A 176 0.61 -10.09 9.36
C ARG A 176 -0.73 -9.35 9.36
N ARG A 177 -0.82 -8.25 8.60
CA ARG A 177 -1.97 -7.36 8.46
C ARG A 177 -2.23 -7.12 6.96
N PRO A 178 -2.89 -8.07 6.24
CA PRO A 178 -3.22 -7.89 4.82
C PRO A 178 -4.05 -6.65 4.52
N ASP A 179 -4.92 -6.27 5.46
CA ASP A 179 -5.73 -5.06 5.40
C ASP A 179 -4.88 -3.77 5.35
N LEU A 180 -3.82 -3.70 6.14
CA LEU A 180 -2.89 -2.56 6.10
C LEU A 180 -2.03 -2.58 4.83
N LEU A 181 -1.51 -3.76 4.45
CA LEU A 181 -0.71 -3.86 3.24
C LEU A 181 -1.51 -3.48 1.99
N ALA A 182 -2.76 -3.93 1.87
CA ALA A 182 -3.64 -3.57 0.75
C ALA A 182 -3.84 -2.04 0.66
N ARG A 183 -4.03 -1.36 1.79
CA ARG A 183 -4.10 0.11 1.86
C ARG A 183 -2.79 0.77 1.41
N MET A 184 -1.67 0.26 1.93
CA MET A 184 -0.33 0.79 1.61
C MET A 184 0.02 0.60 0.13
N LEU A 185 -0.30 -0.55 -0.45
CA LEU A 185 -0.10 -0.82 -1.87
C LEU A 185 -0.92 0.16 -2.72
N ARG A 186 -2.18 0.38 -2.37
CA ARG A 186 -3.09 1.24 -3.15
C ARG A 186 -2.78 2.73 -3.01
N ARG A 187 -2.56 3.23 -1.78
CA ARG A 187 -2.49 4.68 -1.48
C ARG A 187 -1.17 5.15 -0.88
N GLY A 188 -0.29 4.23 -0.52
CA GLY A 188 0.86 4.52 0.33
C GLY A 188 0.53 4.48 1.82
N ALA A 189 1.54 4.62 2.66
CA ALA A 189 1.35 4.74 4.09
C ALA A 189 0.88 6.16 4.44
N ILE A 190 -0.28 6.28 5.09
CA ILE A 190 -0.86 7.57 5.49
C ILE A 190 -1.08 7.56 7.00
N LYS A 191 -0.50 8.53 7.68
CA LYS A 191 -0.71 8.76 9.10
C LYS A 191 -1.61 9.98 9.31
N ILE A 192 -2.64 9.82 10.13
CA ILE A 192 -3.42 10.95 10.63
C ILE A 192 -2.98 11.22 12.07
N CYS A 193 -2.29 12.34 12.26
CA CYS A 193 -1.66 12.72 13.52
C CYS A 193 -2.61 13.57 14.39
N GLY A 194 -2.38 13.57 15.71
CA GLY A 194 -3.13 14.41 16.65
C GLY A 194 -4.60 14.01 16.79
N LEU A 195 -4.89 12.73 16.76
CA LEU A 195 -6.22 12.18 16.99
C LEU A 195 -6.55 12.30 18.48
N THR A 196 -7.61 13.06 18.81
CA THR A 196 -8.08 13.29 20.19
C THR A 196 -9.49 12.76 20.45
N ARG A 197 -10.16 12.23 19.40
CA ARG A 197 -11.54 11.73 19.49
C ARG A 197 -11.66 10.37 18.80
N ALA A 198 -12.37 9.44 19.41
CA ALA A 198 -12.63 8.10 18.87
C ALA A 198 -13.26 8.13 17.47
N GLN A 199 -14.23 9.03 17.26
CA GLN A 199 -14.90 9.19 15.96
C GLN A 199 -13.95 9.61 14.83
N ASP A 200 -12.92 10.42 15.13
CA ASP A 200 -11.93 10.86 14.15
C ASP A 200 -10.99 9.70 13.78
N ALA A 201 -10.62 8.87 14.75
CA ALA A 201 -9.85 7.65 14.51
C ALA A 201 -10.62 6.67 13.62
N GLN A 202 -11.92 6.46 13.90
CA GLN A 202 -12.79 5.63 13.07
C GLN A 202 -12.95 6.19 11.65
N ALA A 203 -13.11 7.51 11.52
CA ALA A 203 -13.20 8.15 10.21
C ALA A 203 -11.91 8.02 9.40
N ALA A 204 -10.76 8.27 10.01
CA ALA A 204 -9.44 8.09 9.39
C ALA A 204 -9.25 6.66 8.90
N TRP A 205 -9.56 5.67 9.74
CA TRP A 205 -9.50 4.26 9.37
C TRP A 205 -10.41 3.91 8.18
N ARG A 206 -11.69 4.30 8.24
CA ARG A 206 -12.65 4.03 7.16
C ARG A 206 -12.24 4.65 5.83
N LEU A 207 -11.63 5.83 5.86
CA LEU A 207 -11.16 6.53 4.67
C LEU A 207 -9.84 5.95 4.12
N GLY A 208 -9.10 5.14 4.90
CA GLY A 208 -7.92 4.44 4.39
C GLY A 208 -6.59 4.81 5.05
N ALA A 209 -6.60 5.54 6.16
CA ALA A 209 -5.40 5.74 6.96
C ALA A 209 -4.81 4.40 7.41
N THR A 210 -3.50 4.33 7.49
CA THR A 210 -2.77 3.16 7.98
C THR A 210 -2.29 3.37 9.42
N HIS A 211 -1.93 4.61 9.77
CA HIS A 211 -1.38 4.96 11.08
C HIS A 211 -2.18 6.08 11.75
N GLY A 212 -2.24 6.04 13.07
CA GLY A 212 -2.84 7.08 13.92
C GLY A 212 -1.83 7.64 14.91
N GLY A 213 -1.74 8.97 15.00
CA GLY A 213 -0.82 9.64 15.94
C GLY A 213 -1.51 10.10 17.22
N LEU A 214 -1.03 9.65 18.39
CA LEU A 214 -1.46 10.05 19.72
C LEU A 214 -0.41 10.99 20.31
N ASN A 215 -0.77 12.23 20.56
CA ASN A 215 0.17 13.22 21.08
C ASN A 215 0.25 13.14 22.62
N LEU A 216 1.39 12.71 23.14
CA LEU A 216 1.67 12.59 24.57
C LEU A 216 2.67 13.67 25.05
N ALA A 217 3.13 14.56 24.14
CA ALA A 217 4.12 15.58 24.43
C ALA A 217 3.50 16.71 25.29
N PRO A 218 4.21 17.17 26.33
CA PRO A 218 3.79 18.34 27.14
C PRO A 218 3.65 19.60 26.27
N GLY A 219 2.69 20.45 26.59
CA GLY A 219 2.49 21.74 25.88
C GLY A 219 1.78 21.66 24.53
N SER A 220 1.55 20.48 23.98
CA SER A 220 0.75 20.33 22.77
C SER A 220 -0.73 20.59 23.02
N PRO A 221 -1.43 21.36 22.16
CA PRO A 221 -2.90 21.54 22.28
C PRO A 221 -3.67 20.24 21.97
N ARG A 222 -2.98 19.20 21.48
CA ARG A 222 -3.52 17.87 21.16
C ARG A 222 -3.07 16.81 22.16
N ARG A 223 -2.50 17.25 23.30
CA ARG A 223 -1.99 16.34 24.33
C ARG A 223 -3.12 15.50 24.91
N LEU A 224 -2.83 14.20 25.06
CA LEU A 224 -3.67 13.21 25.71
C LEU A 224 -3.01 12.70 26.99
N ASP A 225 -3.81 12.32 27.98
CA ASP A 225 -3.42 11.37 28.99
C ASP A 225 -3.52 9.94 28.45
N LEU A 226 -2.89 8.97 29.14
CA LEU A 226 -2.83 7.59 28.67
C LEU A 226 -4.19 6.90 28.64
N GLU A 227 -5.14 7.26 29.50
CA GLU A 227 -6.47 6.66 29.53
C GLU A 227 -7.31 7.10 28.32
N THR A 228 -7.30 8.39 28.05
CA THR A 228 -7.95 8.96 26.84
C THR A 228 -7.30 8.40 25.56
N ALA A 229 -5.97 8.35 25.52
CA ALA A 229 -5.23 7.77 24.39
C ALA A 229 -5.61 6.30 24.16
N ARG A 230 -5.76 5.52 25.22
CA ARG A 230 -6.21 4.12 25.16
C ARG A 230 -7.62 3.98 24.62
N ALA A 231 -8.55 4.83 25.04
CA ALA A 231 -9.92 4.81 24.53
C ALA A 231 -9.95 5.10 23.01
N ILE A 232 -9.15 6.05 22.53
CA ILE A 232 -9.03 6.38 21.10
C ILE A 232 -8.39 5.23 20.33
N ARG A 233 -7.33 4.64 20.89
CA ARG A 233 -6.63 3.49 20.29
C ARG A 233 -7.57 2.32 20.02
N LEU A 234 -8.47 2.02 20.97
CA LEU A 234 -9.44 0.91 20.85
C LEU A 234 -10.54 1.19 19.82
N ALA A 235 -10.73 2.42 19.39
CA ALA A 235 -11.79 2.81 18.47
C ALA A 235 -11.52 2.45 16.99
N ALA A 236 -10.25 2.23 16.61
CA ALA A 236 -9.87 1.90 15.23
C ALA A 236 -8.62 1.03 15.18
N PRO A 237 -8.52 0.06 14.25
CA PRO A 237 -7.39 -0.85 14.14
C PRO A 237 -6.22 -0.24 13.34
N LEU A 238 -5.91 1.03 13.58
CA LEU A 238 -4.74 1.74 13.05
C LEU A 238 -3.44 1.20 13.69
N GLU A 239 -2.32 1.31 12.97
CA GLU A 239 -1.00 1.22 13.61
C GLU A 239 -0.76 2.51 14.40
N TRP A 240 -0.59 2.40 15.72
CA TRP A 240 -0.57 3.56 16.59
C TRP A 240 0.82 4.07 16.85
N VAL A 241 0.99 5.38 16.77
CA VAL A 241 2.24 6.11 16.96
C VAL A 241 2.10 7.07 18.13
N GLY A 242 2.92 6.89 19.15
CA GLY A 242 3.02 7.85 20.25
C GLY A 242 3.98 8.99 19.91
N ILE A 243 3.55 10.23 20.07
CA ILE A 243 4.39 11.43 19.86
C ILE A 243 4.88 11.95 21.20
N PHE A 244 6.20 12.06 21.34
CA PHE A 244 6.87 12.50 22.57
C PHE A 244 7.81 13.67 22.27
N GLN A 245 8.14 14.42 23.30
CA GLN A 245 9.15 15.49 23.28
C GLN A 245 9.91 15.46 24.56
N ASP A 246 11.24 15.25 24.47
CA ASP A 246 12.17 15.15 25.59
C ASP A 246 11.59 14.34 26.77
N PRO A 247 11.09 13.10 26.51
CA PRO A 247 10.37 12.33 27.51
C PRO A 247 11.33 11.61 28.48
N GLU A 248 10.82 11.29 29.67
CA GLU A 248 11.45 10.30 30.53
C GLU A 248 11.28 8.90 29.90
N PRO A 249 12.36 8.07 29.83
CA PRO A 249 12.31 6.74 29.20
C PRO A 249 11.22 5.83 29.78
N ASP A 250 11.01 5.85 31.09
CA ASP A 250 9.99 5.01 31.74
C ASP A 250 8.57 5.37 31.32
N PHE A 251 8.29 6.65 31.08
CA PHE A 251 7.00 7.10 30.55
C PHE A 251 6.77 6.59 29.12
N VAL A 252 7.82 6.59 28.28
CA VAL A 252 7.72 6.04 26.92
C VAL A 252 7.41 4.55 26.96
N LEU A 253 8.08 3.80 27.81
CA LEU A 253 7.86 2.36 27.95
C LEU A 253 6.45 2.03 28.47
N ASP A 254 5.95 2.77 29.48
CA ASP A 254 4.58 2.61 29.97
C ASP A 254 3.56 2.89 28.86
N ALA A 255 3.75 3.97 28.09
CA ALA A 255 2.89 4.31 26.97
C ALA A 255 2.91 3.23 25.88
N VAL A 256 4.09 2.72 25.50
CA VAL A 256 4.23 1.64 24.51
C VAL A 256 3.43 0.41 24.93
N HIS A 257 3.56 -0.01 26.18
CA HIS A 257 2.87 -1.20 26.71
C HIS A 257 1.34 -0.98 26.81
N ARG A 258 0.91 0.14 27.37
CA ARG A 258 -0.54 0.41 27.60
C ARG A 258 -1.31 0.70 26.33
N LEU A 259 -0.66 1.31 25.35
CA LEU A 259 -1.28 1.71 24.09
C LEU A 259 -0.93 0.75 22.94
N GLU A 260 -0.10 -0.27 23.17
CA GLU A 260 0.39 -1.20 22.13
C GLU A 260 0.89 -0.45 20.88
N LEU A 261 1.79 0.50 21.09
CA LEU A 261 2.30 1.36 20.03
C LEU A 261 3.16 0.57 19.04
N ALA A 262 2.92 0.76 17.75
CA ALA A 262 3.77 0.24 16.67
C ALA A 262 5.03 1.08 16.50
N ALA A 263 4.95 2.37 16.82
CA ALA A 263 6.09 3.28 16.74
C ALA A 263 6.03 4.38 17.80
N ILE A 264 7.20 4.92 18.13
CA ILE A 264 7.36 6.16 18.89
C ILE A 264 7.99 7.22 17.98
N GLN A 265 7.49 8.44 18.07
CA GLN A 265 7.97 9.60 17.30
C GLN A 265 8.53 10.64 18.27
N LEU A 266 9.83 10.90 18.19
CA LEU A 266 10.57 11.78 19.08
C LEU A 266 10.74 13.15 18.42
N HIS A 267 10.16 14.18 19.05
CA HIS A 267 10.07 15.54 18.52
C HIS A 267 10.92 16.58 19.24
N GLY A 268 11.69 16.18 20.25
CA GLY A 268 12.54 17.05 21.07
C GLY A 268 14.01 17.06 20.62
N GLY A 269 14.86 17.34 21.59
CA GLY A 269 16.31 17.34 21.43
C GLY A 269 16.98 15.98 21.73
N GLU A 270 16.21 14.87 21.67
CA GLU A 270 16.69 13.54 22.05
C GLU A 270 17.97 13.15 21.28
N SER A 271 19.04 12.89 22.02
CA SER A 271 20.32 12.54 21.45
C SER A 271 20.35 11.09 20.96
N ARG A 272 21.33 10.77 20.09
CA ARG A 272 21.59 9.39 19.67
C ARG A 272 21.74 8.44 20.87
N ALA A 273 22.51 8.84 21.89
CA ALA A 273 22.72 8.01 23.09
C ALA A 273 21.41 7.73 23.84
N PHE A 274 20.51 8.72 23.92
CA PHE A 274 19.17 8.53 24.48
C PHE A 274 18.37 7.50 23.68
N ILE A 275 18.39 7.59 22.36
CA ILE A 275 17.64 6.68 21.47
C ILE A 275 18.20 5.26 21.55
N GLU A 276 19.52 5.08 21.58
CA GLU A 276 20.17 3.77 21.77
C GLU A 276 19.80 3.14 23.12
N ALA A 277 19.82 3.93 24.19
CA ALA A 277 19.41 3.46 25.51
C ALA A 277 17.92 3.08 25.55
N LEU A 278 17.06 3.87 24.92
CA LEU A 278 15.62 3.58 24.84
C LEU A 278 15.36 2.32 23.99
N ARG A 279 16.05 2.16 22.86
CA ARG A 279 15.98 0.99 21.99
C ARG A 279 16.24 -0.32 22.74
N SER A 280 17.23 -0.35 23.62
CA SER A 280 17.58 -1.55 24.38
C SER A 280 16.47 -2.02 25.34
N ARG A 281 15.51 -1.16 25.66
CA ARG A 281 14.40 -1.41 26.60
C ARG A 281 13.04 -1.59 25.91
N LEU A 282 12.92 -1.17 24.65
CA LEU A 282 11.67 -1.29 23.88
C LEU A 282 11.40 -2.74 23.46
N PRO A 283 10.13 -3.17 23.40
CA PRO A 283 9.74 -4.43 22.81
C PRO A 283 10.23 -4.55 21.37
N ALA A 284 10.59 -5.76 20.95
CA ALA A 284 10.93 -6.03 19.57
C ALA A 284 9.78 -5.65 18.63
N GLY A 285 10.09 -4.97 17.53
CA GLY A 285 9.11 -4.53 16.52
C GLY A 285 8.54 -3.13 16.72
N VAL A 286 8.83 -2.45 17.83
CA VAL A 286 8.47 -1.03 18.00
C VAL A 286 9.50 -0.16 17.27
N SER A 287 9.04 0.62 16.29
CA SER A 287 9.88 1.51 15.51
C SER A 287 10.14 2.84 16.22
N ILE A 288 11.35 3.41 16.07
CA ILE A 288 11.70 4.74 16.58
C ILE A 288 11.86 5.71 15.41
N TRP A 289 11.06 6.76 15.41
CA TRP A 289 11.10 7.81 14.41
C TRP A 289 11.61 9.11 15.02
N LYS A 290 12.62 9.74 14.39
CA LYS A 290 13.16 11.04 14.82
C LYS A 290 12.61 12.15 13.96
N ALA A 291 11.91 13.11 14.56
CA ALA A 291 11.40 14.26 13.86
C ALA A 291 12.48 15.36 13.78
N LEU A 292 12.65 15.89 12.58
CA LEU A 292 13.57 16.99 12.26
C LEU A 292 12.82 18.06 11.46
N PRO A 293 13.19 19.34 11.63
CA PRO A 293 12.67 20.39 10.78
C PRO A 293 13.26 20.30 9.36
N TRP A 294 12.50 20.73 8.35
CA TRP A 294 12.95 20.75 6.96
C TRP A 294 14.22 21.61 6.71
N ASP A 295 14.52 22.58 7.60
CA ASP A 295 15.70 23.41 7.54
C ASP A 295 16.93 22.81 8.23
N HIS A 296 16.81 21.61 8.77
CA HIS A 296 17.97 20.86 9.23
C HIS A 296 18.90 20.49 8.07
N VAL A 297 20.20 20.35 8.35
CA VAL A 297 21.15 19.79 7.37
C VAL A 297 20.72 18.35 7.07
N PRO A 298 20.66 17.94 5.78
CA PRO A 298 20.32 16.57 5.43
C PRO A 298 21.20 15.53 6.12
N VAL A 299 20.58 14.55 6.74
CA VAL A 299 21.18 13.47 7.53
C VAL A 299 20.43 12.16 7.30
N PHE A 300 20.98 11.05 7.76
CA PHE A 300 20.33 9.75 7.74
C PHE A 300 19.66 9.43 9.08
N ALA A 301 18.65 8.57 9.06
CA ALA A 301 18.03 8.07 10.29
C ALA A 301 19.05 7.36 11.21
N SER A 302 20.01 6.66 10.61
CA SER A 302 21.11 5.98 11.31
C SER A 302 21.99 6.93 12.12
N ASP A 303 22.08 8.20 11.78
CA ASP A 303 22.86 9.19 12.54
C ASP A 303 22.27 9.42 13.93
N PHE A 304 20.98 9.16 14.08
CA PHE A 304 20.25 9.21 15.35
C PHE A 304 20.00 7.84 15.98
N ALA A 305 20.44 6.74 15.40
CA ALA A 305 20.02 5.39 15.76
C ALA A 305 18.49 5.18 15.69
N ALA A 306 17.81 5.96 14.86
CA ALA A 306 16.38 5.86 14.57
C ALA A 306 16.13 4.94 13.36
N ASP A 307 14.90 4.42 13.26
CA ASP A 307 14.52 3.61 12.10
C ASP A 307 14.10 4.49 10.92
N ARG A 308 13.51 5.67 11.21
CA ARG A 308 13.07 6.62 10.17
C ARG A 308 13.19 8.06 10.64
N LEU A 309 13.31 8.96 9.68
CA LEU A 309 13.14 10.41 9.92
C LEU A 309 11.70 10.84 9.62
N VAL A 310 11.22 11.81 10.39
CA VAL A 310 10.00 12.57 10.12
C VAL A 310 10.42 14.00 9.81
N LEU A 311 10.23 14.43 8.58
CA LEU A 311 10.55 15.81 8.15
C LEU A 311 9.29 16.66 8.29
N ASP A 312 9.33 17.64 9.19
CA ASP A 312 8.19 18.52 9.47
C ASP A 312 8.55 19.98 9.14
N SER A 313 7.61 20.74 8.59
CA SER A 313 7.76 22.16 8.27
C SER A 313 7.93 23.09 9.50
N ARG A 314 8.13 22.54 10.69
CA ARG A 314 8.30 23.28 11.94
C ARG A 314 9.60 24.06 11.99
N THR A 315 9.55 25.23 12.64
CA THR A 315 10.73 25.89 13.19
C THR A 315 10.99 25.37 14.63
N ALA A 316 12.25 25.38 15.06
CA ALA A 316 12.70 24.88 16.36
C ALA A 316 11.97 25.48 17.59
N THR A 317 11.16 26.51 17.42
CA THR A 317 10.55 27.29 18.50
C THR A 317 9.02 27.23 18.57
N ARG A 318 8.30 26.57 17.63
CA ARG A 318 6.82 26.52 17.65
C ARG A 318 6.27 25.13 17.34
N PHE A 319 5.47 24.61 18.26
CA PHE A 319 4.64 23.42 18.06
C PHE A 319 3.58 23.66 16.97
N GLY A 320 3.66 22.92 15.86
CA GLY A 320 2.60 22.65 14.91
C GLY A 320 1.94 23.82 14.19
N GLY A 321 1.72 23.66 12.89
CA GLY A 321 0.84 24.56 12.13
C GLY A 321 1.45 25.91 11.77
N THR A 322 2.74 25.96 11.40
CA THR A 322 3.36 27.21 10.92
C THR A 322 2.88 27.63 9.53
N GLY A 323 2.09 26.78 8.84
CA GLY A 323 1.56 27.08 7.51
C GLY A 323 2.64 27.22 6.42
N VAL A 324 3.90 26.88 6.74
CA VAL A 324 4.96 26.88 5.72
C VAL A 324 4.74 25.68 4.82
N PRO A 325 4.42 25.89 3.53
CA PRO A 325 4.22 24.80 2.58
C PRO A 325 5.50 23.97 2.42
N LEU A 326 5.33 22.70 2.11
CA LEU A 326 6.42 21.83 1.67
C LEU A 326 7.14 22.43 0.47
N ASP A 327 8.46 22.63 0.57
CA ASP A 327 9.32 23.02 -0.56
C ASP A 327 9.87 21.75 -1.25
N PRO A 328 9.36 21.40 -2.45
CA PRO A 328 9.79 20.19 -3.14
C PRO A 328 11.28 20.20 -3.54
N ALA A 329 11.85 21.36 -3.83
CA ALA A 329 13.26 21.46 -4.21
C ALA A 329 14.16 21.12 -3.02
N ARG A 330 13.81 21.62 -1.85
CA ARG A 330 14.51 21.33 -0.61
C ARG A 330 14.30 19.87 -0.16
N ALA A 331 13.07 19.37 -0.31
CA ALA A 331 12.77 17.98 0.00
C ALA A 331 13.65 17.00 -0.79
N ARG A 332 13.84 17.25 -2.09
CA ARG A 332 14.70 16.42 -2.95
C ARG A 332 16.19 16.41 -2.56
N SER A 333 16.64 17.34 -1.74
CA SER A 333 18.02 17.34 -1.24
C SER A 333 18.24 16.36 -0.07
N TRP A 334 17.17 15.81 0.51
CA TRP A 334 17.28 14.81 1.56
C TRP A 334 17.62 13.45 0.99
N PRO A 335 18.54 12.69 1.60
CA PRO A 335 18.81 11.33 1.22
C PRO A 335 17.62 10.43 1.65
N ASP A 336 17.43 9.33 0.94
CA ASP A 336 16.48 8.27 1.28
C ASP A 336 15.03 8.73 1.57
N LEU A 337 14.51 9.65 0.75
CA LEU A 337 13.11 10.10 0.89
C LEU A 337 12.11 8.93 0.88
N GLN A 338 12.42 7.87 0.13
CA GLN A 338 11.59 6.65 0.10
C GLN A 338 11.54 5.90 1.43
N GLU A 339 12.46 6.19 2.36
CA GLU A 339 12.48 5.66 3.72
C GLU A 339 12.04 6.70 4.76
N THR A 340 11.66 7.90 4.31
CA THR A 340 11.38 9.06 5.17
C THR A 340 9.87 9.32 5.25
N ILE A 341 9.44 9.89 6.37
CA ILE A 341 8.07 10.35 6.62
C ILE A 341 8.03 11.86 6.35
N VAL A 342 7.14 12.26 5.46
CA VAL A 342 6.96 13.67 5.10
C VAL A 342 5.75 14.24 5.84
N ALA A 343 5.97 15.34 6.57
CA ALA A 343 4.98 16.05 7.36
C ALA A 343 5.03 17.56 7.12
N GLY A 344 4.11 18.28 7.75
CA GLY A 344 4.09 19.74 7.77
C GLY A 344 3.12 20.37 6.78
N GLY A 345 1.97 20.85 7.28
CA GLY A 345 1.00 21.62 6.51
C GLY A 345 0.34 20.89 5.34
N ILE A 346 0.39 19.55 5.32
CA ILE A 346 -0.19 18.77 4.23
C ILE A 346 -1.71 18.73 4.36
N ASP A 347 -2.39 19.02 3.25
CA ASP A 347 -3.84 18.99 3.09
C ASP A 347 -4.22 18.48 1.68
N HIS A 348 -5.51 18.56 1.31
CA HIS A 348 -6.02 18.09 0.03
C HIS A 348 -5.60 18.96 -1.17
N GLU A 349 -5.07 20.17 -0.95
CA GLU A 349 -4.65 21.08 -2.02
C GLU A 349 -3.18 20.83 -2.40
N ASN A 350 -2.35 20.39 -1.44
CA ASN A 350 -0.91 20.23 -1.63
C ASN A 350 -0.40 18.78 -1.52
N ILE A 351 -1.26 17.80 -1.26
CA ILE A 351 -0.86 16.40 -1.09
C ILE A 351 -0.16 15.82 -2.33
N ASP A 352 -0.54 16.26 -3.53
CA ASP A 352 0.09 15.80 -4.78
C ASP A 352 1.58 16.17 -4.82
N THR A 353 1.96 17.30 -4.23
CA THR A 353 3.36 17.73 -4.06
C THR A 353 4.12 16.77 -3.13
N ALA A 354 3.48 16.33 -2.03
CA ALA A 354 4.09 15.36 -1.13
C ALA A 354 4.20 13.97 -1.77
N LEU A 355 3.18 13.54 -2.54
CA LEU A 355 3.20 12.28 -3.28
C LEU A 355 4.30 12.23 -4.34
N ALA A 356 4.55 13.34 -5.04
CA ALA A 356 5.61 13.45 -6.05
C ALA A 356 7.03 13.26 -5.50
N LEU A 357 7.21 13.31 -4.18
CA LEU A 357 8.47 12.98 -3.50
C LEU A 357 8.63 11.48 -3.26
N SER A 358 7.57 10.70 -3.45
CA SER A 358 7.52 9.25 -3.20
C SER A 358 8.04 8.86 -1.79
N PRO A 359 7.59 9.53 -0.70
CA PRO A 359 8.06 9.21 0.64
C PRO A 359 7.51 7.85 1.10
N TRP A 360 8.16 7.26 2.13
CA TRP A 360 7.63 6.05 2.76
C TRP A 360 6.22 6.27 3.33
N MET A 361 5.99 7.45 3.97
CA MET A 361 4.71 7.81 4.57
C MET A 361 4.44 9.31 4.47
N ILE A 362 3.18 9.66 4.34
CA ILE A 362 2.70 11.03 4.49
C ILE A 362 2.02 11.16 5.85
N ASP A 363 2.46 12.15 6.64
CA ASP A 363 1.91 12.46 7.96
C ASP A 363 1.07 13.76 7.90
N VAL A 364 -0.23 13.62 8.09
CA VAL A 364 -1.22 14.72 8.00
C VAL A 364 -1.76 15.04 9.39
N ASN A 365 -1.77 16.32 9.75
CA ASN A 365 -2.27 16.78 11.04
C ASN A 365 -3.23 17.96 10.88
N SER A 366 -2.74 19.20 10.96
CA SER A 366 -3.55 20.42 10.99
C SER A 366 -4.30 20.70 9.69
N GLY A 367 -3.79 20.27 8.54
CA GLY A 367 -4.44 20.47 7.24
C GLY A 367 -5.83 19.83 7.11
N VAL A 368 -6.15 18.89 8.00
CA VAL A 368 -7.46 18.22 8.05
C VAL A 368 -8.21 18.50 9.34
N GLU A 369 -7.94 19.62 10.02
CA GLU A 369 -8.60 20.03 11.26
C GLU A 369 -9.53 21.23 11.05
N THR A 370 -10.56 21.34 11.92
CA THR A 370 -11.34 22.56 12.14
C THR A 370 -10.76 23.38 13.28
N SER A 371 -10.23 22.72 14.30
CA SER A 371 -9.48 23.30 15.42
C SER A 371 -8.49 22.24 15.94
N PRO A 372 -7.45 22.62 16.69
CA PRO A 372 -6.45 21.68 17.18
C PRO A 372 -7.07 20.45 17.86
N GLY A 373 -6.79 19.26 17.33
CA GLY A 373 -7.30 17.98 17.81
C GLY A 373 -8.68 17.58 17.29
N VAL A 374 -9.37 18.44 16.53
CA VAL A 374 -10.70 18.17 15.97
C VAL A 374 -10.60 18.01 14.46
N LYS A 375 -10.67 16.76 13.98
CA LYS A 375 -10.61 16.50 12.55
C LYS A 375 -11.90 16.85 11.83
N ASP A 376 -11.76 17.39 10.63
CA ASP A 376 -12.85 17.72 9.71
C ASP A 376 -13.07 16.54 8.75
N LEU A 377 -14.24 15.93 8.82
CA LEU A 377 -14.57 14.78 7.98
C LEU A 377 -14.55 15.11 6.47
N GLN A 378 -14.96 16.31 6.09
CA GLN A 378 -14.98 16.74 4.68
C GLN A 378 -13.55 16.92 4.16
N LYS A 379 -12.66 17.56 4.95
CA LYS A 379 -11.24 17.70 4.60
C LYS A 379 -10.56 16.34 4.51
N LEU A 380 -10.82 15.44 5.47
CA LEU A 380 -10.33 14.06 5.40
C LEU A 380 -10.80 13.35 4.13
N THR A 381 -12.10 13.42 3.82
CA THR A 381 -12.65 12.78 2.61
C THR A 381 -12.01 13.33 1.34
N ARG A 382 -11.85 14.65 1.22
CA ARG A 382 -11.18 15.29 0.07
C ARG A 382 -9.71 14.85 -0.04
N LEU A 383 -9.00 14.77 1.08
CA LEU A 383 -7.61 14.30 1.10
C LEU A 383 -7.52 12.87 0.55
N PHE A 384 -8.34 11.96 1.06
CA PHE A 384 -8.29 10.56 0.66
C PHE A 384 -8.78 10.32 -0.78
N SER A 385 -9.70 11.13 -1.30
CA SER A 385 -10.12 11.03 -2.71
C SER A 385 -8.99 11.41 -3.69
N ARG A 386 -8.05 12.27 -3.29
CA ARG A 386 -6.84 12.58 -4.09
C ARG A 386 -5.86 11.40 -4.14
N LEU A 387 -5.86 10.54 -3.12
CA LEU A 387 -4.96 9.39 -3.03
C LEU A 387 -5.41 8.18 -3.88
N ASP A 388 -6.64 8.18 -4.37
CA ASP A 388 -7.19 7.10 -5.20
C ASP A 388 -6.79 7.20 -6.69
N THR A 389 -6.11 8.28 -7.09
CA THR A 389 -5.67 8.47 -8.47
C THR A 389 -4.40 7.66 -8.74
N PHE A 390 -4.51 6.69 -9.67
CA PHE A 390 -3.35 5.99 -10.23
C PHE A 390 -2.90 6.75 -11.49
N PRO A 391 -1.61 7.02 -11.69
CA PRO A 391 -1.16 7.63 -12.92
C PRO A 391 -1.46 6.69 -14.09
N PRO A 392 -1.98 7.20 -15.23
CA PRO A 392 -2.19 6.39 -16.42
C PRO A 392 -0.86 5.86 -16.95
N ARG A 393 -0.89 4.71 -17.64
CA ARG A 393 0.25 4.17 -18.37
C ARG A 393 0.76 5.21 -19.37
N ARG A 394 2.07 5.34 -19.52
CA ARG A 394 2.67 6.27 -20.48
C ARG A 394 2.17 6.00 -21.88
N GLY A 395 1.61 7.01 -22.56
CA GLY A 395 1.04 6.92 -23.90
C GLY A 395 -0.49 6.81 -23.93
N GLN A 396 -1.15 6.69 -22.80
CA GLN A 396 -2.60 6.88 -22.68
C GLN A 396 -2.84 8.30 -22.13
N GLU A 397 -3.35 9.19 -22.96
CA GLU A 397 -3.91 10.47 -22.47
C GLU A 397 -5.19 10.17 -21.69
N PRO A 398 -5.46 10.92 -20.57
CA PRO A 398 -6.66 10.72 -19.78
C PRO A 398 -7.93 11.10 -20.53
#